data_1fab9a8f40126772d8139480a52b99fe
#
_entry.id   1fab9a8f40126772d8139480a52b99fe
#
_cell.length_a   1.000
_cell.length_b   1.000
_cell.length_c   1.000
_cell.angle_alpha   90.00
_cell.angle_beta   90.00
_cell.angle_gamma   90.00
#
_symmetry.space_group_name_H-M   'P 1'
#
loop_
_entity.id
_entity.type
_entity.pdbx_description
1 polymer ?
#
loop_
_entity_poly.entity_id
_entity_poly.type
_entity_poly.pdbx_seq_one_letter_code
_entity_poly.pdbx_strand_id
1 'polypeptide(L)'
;PPTPTVEELQTLLEQVETRRFASSPAVLQVRFTEMRQLQPGFHDAFLDLTLISAQSPVQAKRVEVNRNSFAALLKALYRQLSRQEALAVHDPASPARQLHALLIAPVQEILQEQGIETLLIAADQGLQAVPFAALSDGTDYFGNRYAFALTPSLALTPLAPAESRSQNQLAMGASTFDGLAPLPLVPQELERIESSSAADLYLNQAFTPTVLLERAADQRYSRVHVATHADFRPGGPAESVLHTGTGPMSMAQFADLRRQRRDQPLDLVVLSACRTLLGDADSELGFAGLALQAGARSAIGTLWYVDDVVTSAFFVQFYRLLDQGLSKAQ
;
A
#
# COMPACT_ATOMS: atom_id res chain seq x y z
N PRO A 1 7.34 18.04 -8.50
CA PRO A 1 6.10 18.73 -8.85
C PRO A 1 5.56 19.48 -7.64
N PRO A 2 4.85 20.61 -7.80
CA PRO A 2 4.18 21.29 -6.70
C PRO A 2 3.08 20.39 -6.11
N THR A 3 2.75 20.59 -4.84
CA THR A 3 1.59 19.95 -4.22
C THR A 3 0.33 20.53 -4.87
N PRO A 4 -0.63 19.69 -5.29
CA PRO A 4 -1.87 20.16 -5.89
C PRO A 4 -2.67 21.03 -4.90
N THR A 5 -3.34 22.04 -5.41
CA THR A 5 -4.26 22.87 -4.63
C THR A 5 -5.53 22.08 -4.27
N VAL A 6 -6.34 22.63 -3.35
CA VAL A 6 -7.63 22.02 -2.98
C VAL A 6 -8.56 21.97 -4.19
N GLU A 7 -8.62 23.04 -4.97
CA GLU A 7 -9.48 23.13 -6.17
C GLU A 7 -9.05 22.10 -7.23
N GLU A 8 -7.74 21.92 -7.43
CA GLU A 8 -7.22 20.89 -8.34
C GLU A 8 -7.58 19.49 -7.87
N LEU A 9 -7.47 19.21 -6.55
CA LEU A 9 -7.87 17.92 -5.98
C LEU A 9 -9.36 17.67 -6.13
N GLN A 10 -10.20 18.66 -5.85
CA GLN A 10 -11.65 18.56 -5.99
C GLN A 10 -12.06 18.28 -7.44
N THR A 11 -11.48 19.02 -8.39
CA THR A 11 -11.72 18.78 -9.82
C THR A 11 -11.33 17.37 -10.26
N LEU A 12 -10.21 16.85 -9.76
CA LEU A 12 -9.77 15.48 -10.05
C LEU A 12 -10.72 14.43 -9.44
N LEU A 13 -11.18 14.65 -8.20
CA LEU A 13 -12.15 13.78 -7.54
C LEU A 13 -13.48 13.72 -8.30
N GLU A 14 -14.00 14.86 -8.76
CA GLU A 14 -15.19 14.91 -9.64
C GLU A 14 -15.02 14.11 -10.93
N GLN A 15 -13.84 14.19 -11.56
CA GLN A 15 -13.54 13.42 -12.76
C GLN A 15 -13.48 11.92 -12.51
N VAL A 16 -13.02 11.49 -11.33
CA VAL A 16 -13.00 10.07 -10.94
C VAL A 16 -14.43 9.59 -10.66
N GLU A 17 -15.22 10.35 -9.94
CA GLU A 17 -16.62 10.05 -9.61
C GLU A 17 -17.48 9.82 -10.87
N THR A 18 -17.31 10.66 -11.88
CA THR A 18 -18.12 10.62 -13.12
C THR A 18 -17.72 9.50 -14.08
N ARG A 19 -16.51 8.91 -13.96
CA ARG A 19 -15.96 8.10 -15.05
C ARG A 19 -16.15 6.59 -14.96
N ARG A 20 -16.29 5.95 -13.80
CA ARG A 20 -16.34 4.47 -13.76
C ARG A 20 -16.88 3.80 -12.51
N PHE A 21 -16.91 4.45 -11.37
CA PHE A 21 -17.26 3.79 -10.11
C PHE A 21 -18.35 4.60 -9.43
N ALA A 22 -19.43 3.95 -9.06
CA ALA A 22 -20.49 4.57 -8.23
C ALA A 22 -20.01 4.84 -6.79
N SER A 23 -18.72 5.14 -6.59
CA SER A 23 -18.14 5.40 -5.29
C SER A 23 -17.72 6.87 -5.19
N SER A 24 -18.09 7.52 -4.11
CA SER A 24 -17.65 8.89 -3.81
C SER A 24 -16.22 8.86 -3.24
N PRO A 25 -15.21 9.30 -4.02
CA PRO A 25 -13.83 9.31 -3.55
C PRO A 25 -13.53 10.56 -2.73
N ALA A 26 -12.62 10.41 -1.75
CA ALA A 26 -12.06 11.54 -1.02
C ALA A 26 -10.57 11.35 -0.72
N VAL A 27 -9.89 12.45 -0.41
CA VAL A 27 -8.53 12.44 0.13
C VAL A 27 -8.60 12.68 1.63
N LEU A 28 -8.01 11.79 2.42
CA LEU A 28 -7.78 11.98 3.84
C LEU A 28 -6.29 12.25 4.08
N GLN A 29 -5.95 13.48 4.41
CA GLN A 29 -4.60 13.84 4.82
C GLN A 29 -4.45 13.67 6.33
N VAL A 30 -3.39 12.96 6.76
CA VAL A 30 -3.10 12.68 8.17
C VAL A 30 -1.69 13.14 8.49
N ARG A 31 -1.54 14.08 9.44
CA ARG A 31 -0.27 14.72 9.75
C ARG A 31 -0.04 14.85 11.23
N PHE A 32 1.22 14.74 11.67
CA PHE A 32 1.64 15.21 12.98
C PHE A 32 2.06 16.67 12.94
N THR A 33 1.57 17.46 13.91
CA THR A 33 1.99 18.84 14.14
C THR A 33 2.51 18.97 15.58
N GLU A 34 3.67 19.59 15.76
CA GLU A 34 4.26 19.78 17.08
C GLU A 34 3.49 20.79 17.92
N MET A 35 3.34 20.51 19.20
CA MET A 35 2.85 21.49 20.16
C MET A 35 3.95 22.48 20.48
N ARG A 36 3.70 23.78 20.29
CA ARG A 36 4.65 24.86 20.64
C ARG A 36 4.84 25.06 22.14
N GLN A 37 3.87 24.65 22.95
CA GLN A 37 3.94 24.67 24.40
C GLN A 37 3.60 23.29 24.91
N LEU A 38 4.58 22.60 25.48
CA LEU A 38 4.37 21.34 26.17
C LEU A 38 3.55 21.62 27.44
N GLN A 39 2.32 21.15 27.48
CA GLN A 39 1.61 21.05 28.75
C GLN A 39 2.28 19.93 29.54
N PRO A 40 2.66 20.18 30.79
CA PRO A 40 3.30 19.14 31.61
C PRO A 40 2.32 17.98 31.79
N GLY A 41 2.63 16.84 31.17
CA GLY A 41 2.04 15.59 31.57
C GLY A 41 1.56 14.64 30.51
N PHE A 42 0.96 15.04 29.37
CA PHE A 42 0.27 14.02 28.57
C PHE A 42 0.35 14.15 27.03
N HIS A 43 0.26 15.31 26.42
CA HIS A 43 0.26 15.45 24.96
C HIS A 43 1.47 16.28 24.49
N ASP A 44 2.11 15.83 23.42
CA ASP A 44 3.31 16.48 22.83
C ASP A 44 3.11 16.84 21.36
N ALA A 45 1.99 16.42 20.77
CA ALA A 45 1.67 16.69 19.38
C ALA A 45 0.16 16.77 19.14
N PHE A 46 -0.19 17.32 18.00
CA PHE A 46 -1.51 17.21 17.40
C PHE A 46 -1.46 16.23 16.23
N LEU A 47 -2.54 15.49 16.07
CA LEU A 47 -2.85 14.74 14.85
C LEU A 47 -3.89 15.56 14.08
N ASP A 48 -3.48 16.10 12.95
CA ASP A 48 -4.33 16.89 12.06
C ASP A 48 -4.88 15.97 10.97
N LEU A 49 -6.21 15.91 10.87
CA LEU A 49 -6.96 15.14 9.88
C LEU A 49 -7.67 16.13 8.95
N THR A 50 -7.35 16.11 7.67
CA THR A 50 -7.99 16.96 6.67
C THR A 50 -8.66 16.10 5.61
N LEU A 51 -9.98 16.21 5.49
CA LEU A 51 -10.79 15.50 4.50
C LEU A 51 -11.14 16.45 3.36
N ILE A 52 -10.83 16.04 2.13
CA ILE A 52 -11.12 16.75 0.88
C ILE A 52 -11.96 15.81 0.01
N SER A 53 -13.18 16.20 -0.26
CA SER A 53 -14.13 15.53 -1.18
C SER A 53 -14.48 16.43 -2.36
N ALA A 54 -15.08 15.87 -3.41
CA ALA A 54 -15.33 16.57 -4.66
C ALA A 54 -16.18 17.86 -4.48
N GLN A 55 -17.28 17.76 -3.75
CA GLN A 55 -18.32 18.81 -3.76
C GLN A 55 -18.55 19.50 -2.41
N SER A 56 -17.81 19.10 -1.36
CA SER A 56 -18.00 19.66 -0.03
C SER A 56 -16.83 20.55 0.39
N PRO A 57 -17.05 21.52 1.28
CA PRO A 57 -15.97 22.28 1.88
C PRO A 57 -14.96 21.35 2.58
N VAL A 58 -13.69 21.72 2.56
CA VAL A 58 -12.64 20.99 3.29
C VAL A 58 -12.99 20.90 4.77
N GLN A 59 -12.93 19.70 5.30
CA GLN A 59 -13.17 19.43 6.71
C GLN A 59 -11.84 19.14 7.40
N ALA A 60 -11.61 19.79 8.53
CA ALA A 60 -10.40 19.59 9.32
C ALA A 60 -10.75 19.25 10.77
N LYS A 61 -10.09 18.25 11.31
CA LYS A 61 -10.18 17.83 12.71
C LYS A 61 -8.79 17.79 13.32
N ARG A 62 -8.67 18.14 14.58
CA ARG A 62 -7.41 18.12 15.32
C ARG A 62 -7.60 17.32 16.60
N VAL A 63 -6.71 16.37 16.84
CA VAL A 63 -6.72 15.50 18.02
C VAL A 63 -5.39 15.67 18.76
N GLU A 64 -5.46 15.90 20.06
CA GLU A 64 -4.27 15.92 20.92
C GLU A 64 -3.76 14.51 21.15
N VAL A 65 -2.46 14.29 20.96
CA VAL A 65 -1.86 12.95 21.09
C VAL A 65 -0.51 13.02 21.80
N ASN A 66 -0.14 11.92 22.41
CA ASN A 66 1.23 11.66 22.83
C ASN A 66 1.88 10.73 21.81
N ARG A 67 2.97 11.15 21.17
CA ARG A 67 3.65 10.39 20.10
C ARG A 67 4.17 9.03 20.59
N ASN A 68 4.69 8.97 21.82
CA ASN A 68 5.18 7.71 22.37
C ASN A 68 4.04 6.72 22.63
N SER A 69 2.90 7.21 23.11
CA SER A 69 1.71 6.38 23.30
C SER A 69 1.14 5.89 21.97
N PHE A 70 1.10 6.77 20.96
CA PHE A 70 0.70 6.39 19.60
C PHE A 70 1.62 5.31 19.02
N ALA A 71 2.94 5.49 19.11
CA ALA A 71 3.93 4.53 18.65
C ALA A 71 3.81 3.19 19.41
N ALA A 72 3.52 3.22 20.71
CA ALA A 72 3.31 2.02 21.52
C ALA A 72 2.05 1.24 21.07
N LEU A 73 0.95 1.94 20.77
CA LEU A 73 -0.27 1.35 20.23
C LEU A 73 -0.01 0.72 18.85
N LEU A 74 0.66 1.44 17.96
CA LEU A 74 1.02 0.94 16.64
C LEU A 74 1.89 -0.31 16.73
N LYS A 75 2.91 -0.30 17.57
CA LYS A 75 3.78 -1.46 17.82
C LYS A 75 3.01 -2.66 18.40
N ALA A 76 2.05 -2.41 19.28
CA ALA A 76 1.20 -3.46 19.85
C ALA A 76 0.30 -4.09 18.79
N LEU A 77 -0.33 -3.26 17.93
CA LEU A 77 -1.15 -3.74 16.81
C LEU A 77 -0.33 -4.57 15.83
N TYR A 78 0.85 -4.08 15.42
CA TYR A 78 1.76 -4.85 14.57
C TYR A 78 2.14 -6.21 15.15
N ARG A 79 2.40 -6.27 16.46
CA ARG A 79 2.73 -7.54 17.13
C ARG A 79 1.57 -8.52 17.07
N GLN A 80 0.35 -8.07 17.30
CA GLN A 80 -0.83 -8.92 17.20
C GLN A 80 -1.03 -9.43 15.77
N LEU A 81 -0.96 -8.54 14.78
CA LEU A 81 -1.14 -8.90 13.36
C LEU A 81 -0.04 -9.87 12.86
N SER A 82 1.23 -9.58 13.18
CA SER A 82 2.35 -10.43 12.75
C SER A 82 2.36 -11.81 13.41
N ARG A 83 1.71 -11.96 14.57
CA ARG A 83 1.55 -13.24 15.27
C ARG A 83 0.21 -13.90 14.97
N GLN A 84 -0.62 -13.29 14.12
CA GLN A 84 -1.96 -13.76 13.81
C GLN A 84 -2.85 -13.92 15.06
N GLU A 85 -2.64 -13.04 16.05
CA GLU A 85 -3.44 -13.00 17.26
C GLU A 85 -4.80 -12.32 17.00
N ALA A 86 -5.85 -12.73 17.70
CA ALA A 86 -7.15 -12.08 17.64
C ALA A 86 -7.08 -10.64 18.14
N LEU A 87 -7.66 -9.69 17.38
CA LEU A 87 -7.55 -8.26 17.68
C LEU A 87 -8.47 -7.76 18.80
N ALA A 88 -9.19 -8.62 19.52
CA ALA A 88 -10.06 -8.26 20.64
C ALA A 88 -10.86 -6.94 20.41
N VAL A 89 -11.45 -6.77 19.23
CA VAL A 89 -12.03 -5.50 18.77
C VAL A 89 -13.19 -4.99 19.64
N HIS A 90 -13.83 -5.85 20.42
CA HIS A 90 -14.87 -5.47 21.37
C HIS A 90 -14.31 -4.80 22.64
N ASP A 91 -13.01 -4.97 22.94
CA ASP A 91 -12.35 -4.30 24.04
C ASP A 91 -11.95 -2.87 23.65
N PRO A 92 -12.48 -1.83 24.33
CA PRO A 92 -12.08 -0.44 24.07
C PRO A 92 -10.57 -0.18 24.26
N ALA A 93 -9.89 -1.01 25.05
CA ALA A 93 -8.45 -0.92 25.28
C ALA A 93 -7.61 -1.55 24.15
N SER A 94 -8.23 -2.25 23.19
CA SER A 94 -7.48 -2.87 22.10
C SER A 94 -6.76 -1.82 21.24
N PRO A 95 -5.53 -2.08 20.78
CA PRO A 95 -4.79 -1.14 19.95
C PRO A 95 -5.52 -0.74 18.65
N ALA A 96 -6.24 -1.68 18.03
CA ALA A 96 -7.02 -1.43 16.82
C ALA A 96 -8.14 -0.39 17.07
N ARG A 97 -8.81 -0.46 18.22
CA ARG A 97 -9.85 0.50 18.60
C ARG A 97 -9.29 1.86 18.98
N GLN A 98 -8.23 1.88 19.78
CA GLN A 98 -7.61 3.15 20.19
C GLN A 98 -7.04 3.92 19.01
N LEU A 99 -6.38 3.25 18.06
CA LEU A 99 -5.90 3.89 16.84
C LEU A 99 -7.07 4.33 15.93
N HIS A 100 -8.16 3.56 15.84
CA HIS A 100 -9.36 3.99 15.13
C HIS A 100 -9.95 5.28 15.74
N ALA A 101 -10.02 5.35 17.07
CA ALA A 101 -10.55 6.53 17.78
C ALA A 101 -9.72 7.80 17.52
N LEU A 102 -8.41 7.66 17.27
CA LEU A 102 -7.52 8.79 16.94
C LEU A 102 -7.55 9.18 15.46
N LEU A 103 -7.61 8.20 14.55
CA LEU A 103 -7.37 8.40 13.12
C LEU A 103 -8.64 8.49 12.28
N ILE A 104 -9.70 7.80 12.67
CA ILE A 104 -10.91 7.64 11.85
C ILE A 104 -12.14 8.24 12.52
N ALA A 105 -12.37 7.95 13.79
CA ALA A 105 -13.56 8.41 14.50
C ALA A 105 -13.81 9.93 14.40
N PRO A 106 -12.78 10.81 14.42
CA PRO A 106 -13.00 12.25 14.30
C PRO A 106 -13.62 12.70 12.96
N VAL A 107 -13.46 11.91 11.90
CA VAL A 107 -13.98 12.19 10.55
C VAL A 107 -15.08 11.21 10.12
N GLN A 108 -15.39 10.21 10.93
CA GLN A 108 -16.30 9.11 10.56
C GLN A 108 -17.71 9.59 10.20
N GLU A 109 -18.28 10.51 10.98
CA GLU A 109 -19.60 11.07 10.71
C GLU A 109 -19.62 11.77 9.34
N ILE A 110 -18.59 12.55 9.04
CA ILE A 110 -18.46 13.28 7.77
C ILE A 110 -18.32 12.29 6.59
N LEU A 111 -17.54 11.22 6.76
CA LEU A 111 -17.42 10.18 5.74
C LEU A 111 -18.77 9.53 5.42
N GLN A 112 -19.57 9.27 6.45
CA GLN A 112 -20.91 8.66 6.31
C GLN A 112 -21.92 9.63 5.69
N GLU A 113 -21.98 10.88 6.15
CA GLU A 113 -22.87 11.91 5.64
C GLU A 113 -22.63 12.23 4.15
N GLN A 114 -21.36 12.20 3.72
CA GLN A 114 -20.98 12.43 2.34
C GLN A 114 -20.99 11.17 1.47
N GLY A 115 -21.34 10.01 2.03
CA GLY A 115 -21.36 8.75 1.31
C GLY A 115 -19.99 8.34 0.74
N ILE A 116 -18.90 8.69 1.42
CA ILE A 116 -17.55 8.35 0.97
C ILE A 116 -17.34 6.84 1.11
N GLU A 117 -16.92 6.19 0.03
CA GLU A 117 -16.62 4.76 -0.01
C GLU A 117 -15.15 4.47 -0.35
N THR A 118 -14.47 5.43 -0.97
CA THR A 118 -13.07 5.26 -1.39
C THR A 118 -12.20 6.40 -0.86
N LEU A 119 -11.06 6.06 -0.27
CA LEU A 119 -10.12 7.01 0.32
C LEU A 119 -8.73 6.90 -0.28
N LEU A 120 -8.16 8.03 -0.68
CA LEU A 120 -6.71 8.18 -0.83
C LEU A 120 -6.17 8.78 0.46
N ILE A 121 -5.43 8.00 1.23
CA ILE A 121 -4.87 8.44 2.51
C ILE A 121 -3.46 8.97 2.27
N ALA A 122 -3.28 10.28 2.44
CA ALA A 122 -1.98 10.95 2.39
C ALA A 122 -1.44 11.08 3.82
N ALA A 123 -0.57 10.17 4.21
CA ALA A 123 -0.04 10.07 5.56
C ALA A 123 1.41 10.57 5.63
N ASP A 124 1.69 11.42 6.63
CA ASP A 124 3.06 11.87 6.92
C ASP A 124 3.93 10.71 7.40
N GLN A 125 5.25 10.98 7.48
CA GLN A 125 6.24 10.05 8.00
C GLN A 125 5.84 9.52 9.40
N GLY A 126 5.95 8.20 9.60
CA GLY A 126 5.51 7.51 10.82
C GLY A 126 4.03 7.08 10.80
N LEU A 127 3.21 7.69 9.95
CA LEU A 127 1.79 7.34 9.79
C LEU A 127 1.54 6.44 8.58
N GLN A 128 2.48 6.35 7.65
CA GLN A 128 2.39 5.50 6.45
C GLN A 128 2.40 4.00 6.79
N ALA A 129 2.96 3.65 7.95
CA ALA A 129 3.01 2.29 8.45
C ALA A 129 1.71 1.87 9.19
N VAL A 130 0.72 2.73 9.33
CA VAL A 130 -0.53 2.38 10.00
C VAL A 130 -1.29 1.34 9.17
N PRO A 131 -1.63 0.16 9.74
CA PRO A 131 -2.42 -0.86 9.05
C PRO A 131 -3.90 -0.48 9.08
N PHE A 132 -4.29 0.54 8.30
CA PHE A 132 -5.64 1.11 8.34
C PHE A 132 -6.74 0.06 8.20
N ALA A 133 -6.57 -0.96 7.35
CA ALA A 133 -7.56 -2.01 7.18
C ALA A 133 -7.95 -2.72 8.50
N ALA A 134 -7.01 -2.85 9.43
CA ALA A 134 -7.19 -3.54 10.71
C ALA A 134 -7.72 -2.64 11.83
N LEU A 135 -7.88 -1.34 11.60
CA LEU A 135 -8.52 -0.44 12.57
C LEU A 135 -10.00 -0.80 12.71
N SER A 136 -10.54 -0.72 13.92
CA SER A 136 -11.93 -1.12 14.17
C SER A 136 -12.66 -0.13 15.07
N ASP A 137 -13.94 0.12 14.78
CA ASP A 137 -14.84 0.87 15.66
C ASP A 137 -15.44 0.01 16.77
N GLY A 138 -15.09 -1.29 16.82
CA GLY A 138 -15.59 -2.28 17.75
C GLY A 138 -16.74 -3.13 17.21
N THR A 139 -17.30 -2.77 16.07
CA THR A 139 -18.33 -3.53 15.35
C THR A 139 -17.82 -4.07 14.03
N ASP A 140 -16.98 -3.28 13.33
CA ASP A 140 -16.46 -3.64 12.03
C ASP A 140 -15.04 -3.08 11.82
N TYR A 141 -14.35 -3.60 10.83
CA TYR A 141 -13.04 -3.12 10.43
C TYR A 141 -13.15 -2.01 9.38
N PHE A 142 -12.20 -1.07 9.42
CA PHE A 142 -12.11 0.00 8.44
C PHE A 142 -12.00 -0.54 7.00
N GLY A 143 -11.19 -1.57 6.78
CA GLY A 143 -11.03 -2.19 5.46
C GLY A 143 -12.27 -2.91 4.91
N ASN A 144 -13.27 -3.22 5.76
CA ASN A 144 -14.54 -3.75 5.31
C ASN A 144 -15.49 -2.65 4.80
N ARG A 145 -15.31 -1.43 5.27
CA ARG A 145 -16.21 -0.30 4.95
C ARG A 145 -15.69 0.60 3.86
N TYR A 146 -14.38 0.76 3.79
CA TYR A 146 -13.75 1.72 2.89
C TYR A 146 -12.70 1.03 2.02
N ALA A 147 -12.82 1.21 0.71
CA ALA A 147 -11.72 0.95 -0.20
C ALA A 147 -10.68 2.06 -0.04
N PHE A 148 -9.39 1.75 0.08
CA PHE A 148 -8.40 2.80 0.25
C PHE A 148 -7.04 2.47 -0.37
N ALA A 149 -6.27 3.51 -0.63
CA ALA A 149 -4.86 3.45 -0.98
C ALA A 149 -4.07 4.46 -0.15
N LEU A 150 -2.80 4.14 0.13
CA LEU A 150 -1.88 5.04 0.81
C LEU A 150 -1.04 5.78 -0.21
N THR A 151 -0.74 7.06 0.06
CA THR A 151 0.26 7.81 -0.69
C THR A 151 1.22 8.53 0.24
N PRO A 152 2.52 8.50 -0.05
CA PRO A 152 3.50 9.27 0.73
C PRO A 152 3.44 10.77 0.41
N SER A 153 2.89 11.14 -0.76
CA SER A 153 2.82 12.54 -1.19
C SER A 153 1.80 12.72 -2.30
N LEU A 154 0.88 13.64 -2.10
CA LEU A 154 -0.08 14.05 -3.13
C LEU A 154 0.62 14.67 -4.36
N ALA A 155 1.75 15.35 -4.16
CA ALA A 155 2.53 15.93 -5.26
C ALA A 155 3.17 14.88 -6.18
N LEU A 156 3.39 13.67 -5.68
CA LEU A 156 4.01 12.58 -6.44
C LEU A 156 2.99 11.56 -6.94
N THR A 157 1.74 11.67 -6.51
CA THR A 157 0.67 10.71 -6.85
C THR A 157 0.01 11.12 -8.17
N PRO A 158 0.03 10.25 -9.20
CA PRO A 158 -0.68 10.50 -10.45
C PRO A 158 -2.19 10.29 -10.23
N LEU A 159 -2.88 11.35 -9.84
CA LEU A 159 -4.33 11.34 -9.55
C LEU A 159 -5.18 11.24 -10.82
N ALA A 160 -4.64 11.63 -11.97
CA ALA A 160 -5.35 11.51 -13.23
C ALA A 160 -5.63 10.03 -13.56
N PRO A 161 -6.85 9.68 -14.01
CA PRO A 161 -7.19 8.33 -14.43
C PRO A 161 -6.21 7.82 -15.48
N ALA A 162 -5.76 6.58 -15.35
CA ALA A 162 -4.95 5.96 -16.38
C ALA A 162 -5.82 5.76 -17.63
N GLU A 163 -5.28 6.09 -18.81
CA GLU A 163 -5.88 5.61 -20.05
C GLU A 163 -5.92 4.08 -20.06
N SER A 164 -6.97 3.50 -20.67
CA SER A 164 -7.09 2.05 -20.81
C SER A 164 -5.90 1.52 -21.61
N ARG A 165 -4.96 0.90 -20.92
CA ARG A 165 -3.76 0.28 -21.51
C ARG A 165 -3.92 -1.23 -21.56
N SER A 166 -3.03 -1.88 -22.30
CA SER A 166 -2.89 -3.33 -22.28
C SER A 166 -2.92 -3.84 -20.84
N GLN A 167 -3.72 -4.87 -20.57
CA GLN A 167 -3.81 -5.52 -19.26
C GLN A 167 -2.83 -6.69 -19.14
N ASN A 168 -1.86 -6.81 -20.06
CA ASN A 168 -0.90 -7.90 -20.03
C ASN A 168 -0.08 -7.83 -18.74
N GLN A 169 0.03 -8.98 -18.11
CA GLN A 169 0.68 -9.15 -16.84
C GLN A 169 1.95 -9.97 -16.97
N LEU A 170 2.97 -9.60 -16.23
CA LEU A 170 4.19 -10.35 -16.04
C LEU A 170 4.13 -11.00 -14.66
N ALA A 171 4.12 -12.32 -14.58
CA ALA A 171 4.09 -13.08 -13.34
C ALA A 171 5.42 -13.83 -13.17
N MET A 172 6.15 -13.52 -12.10
CA MET A 172 7.47 -14.07 -11.84
C MET A 172 7.61 -14.57 -10.41
N GLY A 173 8.35 -15.63 -10.18
CA GLY A 173 8.61 -16.07 -8.81
C GLY A 173 9.63 -17.19 -8.68
N ALA A 174 10.04 -17.40 -7.44
CA ALA A 174 10.92 -18.49 -7.05
C ALA A 174 10.36 -19.22 -5.83
N SER A 175 10.39 -20.53 -5.87
CA SER A 175 9.92 -21.41 -4.78
C SER A 175 11.06 -22.12 -4.06
N THR A 176 12.26 -22.16 -4.64
CA THR A 176 13.44 -22.84 -4.09
C THR A 176 14.63 -21.91 -4.10
N PHE A 177 15.42 -21.93 -3.02
CA PHE A 177 16.52 -21.01 -2.78
C PHE A 177 17.69 -21.72 -2.11
N ASP A 178 18.90 -21.26 -2.37
CA ASP A 178 20.07 -21.68 -1.63
C ASP A 178 20.13 -20.91 -0.30
N GLY A 179 19.98 -21.62 0.82
CA GLY A 179 20.11 -21.04 2.17
C GLY A 179 18.89 -20.27 2.70
N LEU A 180 17.77 -20.22 1.97
CA LEU A 180 16.50 -19.67 2.45
C LEU A 180 15.41 -20.75 2.51
N ALA A 181 14.38 -20.51 3.29
CA ALA A 181 13.23 -21.40 3.37
C ALA A 181 12.51 -21.48 2.00
N PRO A 182 12.03 -22.66 1.58
CA PRO A 182 11.26 -22.77 0.35
C PRO A 182 9.89 -22.06 0.47
N LEU A 183 9.37 -21.61 -0.67
CA LEU A 183 8.02 -21.04 -0.81
C LEU A 183 7.16 -21.97 -1.69
N PRO A 184 6.62 -23.06 -1.12
CA PRO A 184 6.04 -24.15 -1.92
C PRO A 184 4.74 -23.76 -2.65
N LEU A 185 4.07 -22.69 -2.26
CA LEU A 185 2.82 -22.24 -2.87
C LEU A 185 3.02 -21.25 -4.03
N VAL A 186 4.22 -20.69 -4.20
CA VAL A 186 4.52 -19.76 -5.31
C VAL A 186 4.18 -20.34 -6.69
N PRO A 187 4.53 -21.59 -7.05
CA PRO A 187 4.14 -22.13 -8.35
C PRO A 187 2.63 -22.15 -8.56
N GLN A 188 1.87 -22.58 -7.55
CA GLN A 188 0.41 -22.65 -7.62
C GLN A 188 -0.23 -21.24 -7.68
N GLU A 189 0.31 -20.27 -6.96
CA GLU A 189 -0.13 -18.86 -7.03
C GLU A 189 0.02 -18.33 -8.45
N LEU A 190 1.20 -18.47 -9.04
CA LEU A 190 1.51 -17.95 -10.37
C LEU A 190 0.72 -18.65 -11.48
N GLU A 191 0.54 -19.98 -11.42
CA GLU A 191 -0.29 -20.74 -12.36
C GLU A 191 -1.75 -20.30 -12.31
N ARG A 192 -2.29 -20.00 -11.13
CA ARG A 192 -3.65 -19.47 -10.99
C ARG A 192 -3.79 -18.06 -11.53
N ILE A 193 -2.78 -17.20 -11.32
CA ILE A 193 -2.74 -15.86 -11.90
C ILE A 193 -2.69 -15.97 -13.44
N GLU A 194 -1.81 -16.81 -14.00
CA GLU A 194 -1.71 -17.06 -15.43
C GLU A 194 -3.05 -17.53 -16.03
N SER A 195 -3.72 -18.46 -15.36
CA SER A 195 -5.01 -19.01 -15.85
C SER A 195 -6.18 -18.04 -15.74
N SER A 196 -6.10 -17.03 -14.88
CA SER A 196 -7.16 -16.03 -14.65
C SER A 196 -6.97 -14.73 -15.41
N SER A 197 -5.76 -14.44 -15.88
CA SER A 197 -5.41 -13.22 -16.59
C SER A 197 -4.40 -13.51 -17.71
N ALA A 198 -4.27 -12.62 -18.70
CA ALA A 198 -3.27 -12.74 -19.76
C ALA A 198 -1.87 -12.47 -19.19
N ALA A 199 -1.27 -13.46 -18.53
CA ALA A 199 0.02 -13.36 -17.88
C ALA A 199 1.09 -14.21 -18.57
N ASP A 200 2.30 -13.66 -18.72
CA ASP A 200 3.49 -14.44 -19.07
C ASP A 200 4.18 -14.88 -17.77
N LEU A 201 4.43 -16.18 -17.62
CA LEU A 201 4.94 -16.80 -16.41
C LEU A 201 6.44 -17.13 -16.50
N TYR A 202 7.21 -16.73 -15.46
CA TYR A 202 8.62 -17.09 -15.29
C TYR A 202 8.85 -17.63 -13.87
N LEU A 203 9.15 -18.91 -13.74
CA LEU A 203 9.27 -19.60 -12.45
C LEU A 203 10.68 -20.16 -12.25
N ASN A 204 11.22 -20.06 -11.03
CA ASN A 204 12.49 -20.63 -10.61
C ASN A 204 13.65 -20.26 -11.56
N GLN A 205 14.28 -21.21 -12.21
CA GLN A 205 15.42 -20.98 -13.10
C GLN A 205 15.12 -20.03 -14.27
N ALA A 206 13.86 -19.87 -14.68
CA ALA A 206 13.43 -18.90 -15.68
C ALA A 206 13.31 -17.48 -15.10
N PHE A 207 13.19 -17.33 -13.81
CA PHE A 207 13.15 -16.07 -13.10
C PHE A 207 14.56 -15.63 -12.68
N THR A 208 15.25 -14.91 -13.54
CA THR A 208 16.60 -14.36 -13.29
C THR A 208 16.55 -12.85 -13.14
N PRO A 209 17.58 -12.19 -12.54
CA PRO A 209 17.68 -10.72 -12.51
C PRO A 209 17.56 -10.08 -13.89
N THR A 210 18.27 -10.62 -14.89
CA THR A 210 18.26 -10.13 -16.26
C THR A 210 16.86 -10.22 -16.87
N VAL A 211 16.22 -11.39 -16.76
CA VAL A 211 14.88 -11.62 -17.30
C VAL A 211 13.85 -10.69 -16.63
N LEU A 212 13.94 -10.49 -15.31
CA LEU A 212 13.05 -9.54 -14.63
C LEU A 212 13.19 -8.13 -15.21
N LEU A 213 14.40 -7.61 -15.32
CA LEU A 213 14.64 -6.25 -15.80
C LEU A 213 14.23 -6.07 -17.27
N GLU A 214 14.61 -7.00 -18.14
CA GLU A 214 14.27 -6.96 -19.58
C GLU A 214 12.74 -7.05 -19.80
N ARG A 215 12.07 -7.97 -19.12
CA ARG A 215 10.62 -8.15 -19.26
C ARG A 215 9.84 -7.02 -18.60
N ALA A 216 10.24 -6.56 -17.43
CA ALA A 216 9.60 -5.42 -16.80
C ALA A 216 9.81 -4.10 -17.59
N ALA A 217 10.86 -3.99 -18.39
CA ALA A 217 11.08 -2.87 -19.30
C ALA A 217 10.19 -2.94 -20.56
N ASP A 218 9.70 -4.11 -20.96
CA ASP A 218 8.86 -4.31 -22.14
C ASP A 218 7.48 -3.63 -21.91
N GLN A 219 7.16 -2.69 -22.78
CA GLN A 219 5.97 -1.84 -22.68
C GLN A 219 4.65 -2.59 -22.90
N ARG A 220 4.69 -3.82 -23.41
CA ARG A 220 3.48 -4.65 -23.54
C ARG A 220 2.90 -5.05 -22.17
N TYR A 221 3.72 -5.09 -21.11
CA TYR A 221 3.23 -5.36 -19.76
C TYR A 221 2.88 -4.07 -19.04
N SER A 222 1.70 -4.03 -18.45
CA SER A 222 1.27 -2.93 -17.57
C SER A 222 1.32 -3.31 -16.09
N ARG A 223 1.35 -4.61 -15.80
CA ARG A 223 1.36 -5.16 -14.45
C ARG A 223 2.53 -6.12 -14.27
N VAL A 224 3.21 -6.04 -13.12
CA VAL A 224 4.30 -6.95 -12.74
C VAL A 224 3.97 -7.54 -11.37
N HIS A 225 3.89 -8.85 -11.29
CA HIS A 225 3.72 -9.59 -10.05
C HIS A 225 4.96 -10.43 -9.78
N VAL A 226 5.56 -10.26 -8.61
CA VAL A 226 6.76 -11.00 -8.18
C VAL A 226 6.48 -11.70 -6.87
N ALA A 227 6.53 -13.05 -6.88
CA ALA A 227 6.36 -13.90 -5.70
C ALA A 227 7.69 -14.55 -5.32
N THR A 228 8.33 -14.06 -4.25
CA THR A 228 9.66 -14.52 -3.83
C THR A 228 10.02 -14.00 -2.43
N HIS A 229 11.23 -14.29 -1.95
CA HIS A 229 11.81 -13.61 -0.79
C HIS A 229 12.38 -12.25 -1.15
N ALA A 230 12.23 -11.29 -0.23
CA ALA A 230 12.86 -9.99 -0.33
C ALA A 230 13.33 -9.52 1.06
N ASP A 231 14.52 -8.92 1.11
CA ASP A 231 15.09 -8.31 2.30
C ASP A 231 15.17 -6.79 2.09
N PHE A 232 14.33 -6.05 2.80
CA PHE A 232 14.40 -4.60 2.82
C PHE A 232 15.23 -4.14 4.00
N ARG A 233 16.24 -3.31 3.74
CA ARG A 233 17.20 -2.83 4.75
C ARG A 233 17.23 -1.32 4.76
N PRO A 234 17.52 -0.70 5.93
CA PRO A 234 17.86 0.72 6.02
C PRO A 234 19.01 1.06 5.08
N GLY A 235 18.99 2.26 4.50
CA GLY A 235 20.00 2.68 3.51
C GLY A 235 19.48 2.73 2.07
N GLY A 236 18.24 2.32 1.85
CA GLY A 236 17.55 2.51 0.57
C GLY A 236 17.68 1.32 -0.40
N PRO A 237 17.43 1.55 -1.71
CA PRO A 237 17.33 0.47 -2.70
C PRO A 237 18.60 -0.36 -2.89
N ALA A 238 19.76 0.23 -2.67
CA ALA A 238 21.05 -0.45 -2.86
C ALA A 238 21.29 -1.55 -1.81
N GLU A 239 20.78 -1.34 -0.59
CA GLU A 239 20.91 -2.27 0.54
C GLU A 239 19.81 -3.34 0.56
N SER A 240 18.75 -3.13 -0.21
CA SER A 240 17.61 -4.02 -0.30
C SER A 240 17.77 -5.05 -1.40
N VAL A 241 17.39 -6.30 -1.13
CA VAL A 241 17.63 -7.45 -2.01
C VAL A 241 16.33 -8.18 -2.33
N LEU A 242 16.15 -8.51 -3.62
CA LEU A 242 15.14 -9.45 -4.11
C LEU A 242 15.82 -10.77 -4.47
N HIS A 243 15.28 -11.89 -4.03
CA HIS A 243 15.83 -13.22 -4.34
C HIS A 243 15.15 -13.78 -5.59
N THR A 244 15.90 -13.88 -6.69
CA THR A 244 15.41 -14.55 -7.91
C THR A 244 15.70 -16.06 -7.86
N GLY A 245 15.18 -16.81 -8.81
CA GLY A 245 15.44 -18.25 -8.91
C GLY A 245 16.91 -18.64 -9.22
N THR A 246 17.76 -17.67 -9.55
CA THR A 246 19.18 -17.87 -9.85
C THR A 246 20.12 -17.08 -8.94
N GLY A 247 19.59 -16.35 -7.96
CA GLY A 247 20.37 -15.60 -7.00
C GLY A 247 19.78 -14.24 -6.61
N PRO A 248 20.44 -13.51 -5.71
CA PRO A 248 19.97 -12.23 -5.24
C PRO A 248 20.16 -11.10 -6.28
N MET A 249 19.26 -10.13 -6.28
CA MET A 249 19.30 -8.91 -7.07
C MET A 249 19.14 -7.69 -6.17
N SER A 250 19.97 -6.68 -6.33
CA SER A 250 19.75 -5.39 -5.63
C SER A 250 18.52 -4.67 -6.19
N MET A 251 17.70 -4.13 -5.31
CA MET A 251 16.51 -3.35 -5.68
C MET A 251 16.86 -2.04 -6.38
N ALA A 252 18.10 -1.53 -6.25
CA ALA A 252 18.56 -0.37 -7.02
C ALA A 252 18.48 -0.61 -8.54
N GLN A 253 18.69 -1.84 -9.00
CA GLN A 253 18.56 -2.19 -10.42
C GLN A 253 17.10 -2.07 -10.91
N PHE A 254 16.13 -2.37 -10.05
CA PHE A 254 14.71 -2.20 -10.37
C PHE A 254 14.32 -0.73 -10.53
N ALA A 255 14.93 0.18 -9.77
CA ALA A 255 14.70 1.62 -9.89
C ALA A 255 15.07 2.20 -11.27
N ASP A 256 15.98 1.55 -12.02
CA ASP A 256 16.37 1.95 -13.37
C ASP A 256 15.24 1.79 -14.40
N LEU A 257 14.21 1.01 -14.13
CA LEU A 257 13.02 0.85 -14.96
C LEU A 257 12.33 2.19 -15.25
N ARG A 258 12.39 3.14 -14.33
CA ARG A 258 11.82 4.48 -14.52
C ARG A 258 12.35 5.18 -15.76
N ARG A 259 13.65 5.02 -16.07
CA ARG A 259 14.27 5.62 -17.26
C ARG A 259 13.83 4.92 -18.54
N GLN A 260 13.68 3.61 -18.49
CA GLN A 260 13.31 2.78 -19.63
C GLN A 260 11.83 2.89 -19.98
N ARG A 261 10.97 3.16 -18.98
CA ARG A 261 9.51 3.23 -19.11
C ARG A 261 8.94 4.65 -18.93
N ARG A 262 9.72 5.67 -19.24
CA ARG A 262 9.36 7.08 -18.98
C ARG A 262 7.96 7.45 -19.49
N ASP A 263 7.61 7.02 -20.70
CA ASP A 263 6.36 7.37 -21.38
C ASP A 263 5.22 6.35 -21.10
N GLN A 264 5.57 5.17 -20.60
CA GLN A 264 4.62 4.11 -20.29
C GLN A 264 4.95 3.45 -18.94
N PRO A 265 4.67 4.12 -17.81
CA PRO A 265 4.90 3.58 -16.49
C PRO A 265 4.09 2.30 -16.25
N LEU A 266 4.60 1.41 -15.40
CA LEU A 266 3.83 0.28 -14.92
C LEU A 266 2.59 0.78 -14.17
N ASP A 267 1.45 0.19 -14.46
CA ASP A 267 0.20 0.52 -13.76
C ASP A 267 0.19 -0.07 -12.34
N LEU A 268 0.75 -1.28 -12.19
CA LEU A 268 0.79 -1.98 -10.92
C LEU A 268 2.06 -2.82 -10.79
N VAL A 269 2.72 -2.73 -9.65
CA VAL A 269 3.76 -3.66 -9.22
C VAL A 269 3.33 -4.32 -7.92
N VAL A 270 3.32 -5.65 -7.90
CA VAL A 270 2.99 -6.47 -6.73
C VAL A 270 4.23 -7.21 -6.30
N LEU A 271 4.54 -7.16 -5.01
CA LEU A 271 5.51 -8.04 -4.38
C LEU A 271 4.80 -8.93 -3.34
N SER A 272 4.52 -10.16 -3.75
CA SER A 272 4.09 -11.24 -2.89
C SER A 272 5.33 -11.84 -2.22
N ALA A 273 5.85 -11.14 -1.22
CA ALA A 273 7.08 -11.52 -0.51
C ALA A 273 6.94 -11.18 0.97
N CYS A 274 7.57 -11.98 1.80
CA CYS A 274 7.54 -11.82 3.23
C CYS A 274 8.66 -10.90 3.72
N ARG A 275 8.32 -10.04 4.69
CA ARG A 275 9.22 -9.22 5.50
C ARG A 275 9.70 -7.91 4.88
N THR A 276 8.82 -6.93 4.81
CA THR A 276 9.13 -5.63 4.21
C THR A 276 9.24 -4.44 5.17
N LEU A 277 8.81 -4.50 6.45
CA LEU A 277 8.64 -3.27 7.24
C LEU A 277 8.78 -3.41 8.76
N LEU A 278 9.83 -4.06 9.26
CA LEU A 278 10.14 -3.95 10.69
C LEU A 278 11.61 -3.55 10.90
N GLY A 279 11.94 -2.30 10.59
CA GLY A 279 13.22 -1.76 10.99
C GLY A 279 13.32 -0.29 10.69
N ASP A 280 13.06 0.57 11.58
CA ASP A 280 13.23 2.01 11.67
C ASP A 280 12.48 2.93 10.67
N ALA A 281 12.42 4.22 11.07
CA ALA A 281 11.65 5.28 10.41
C ALA A 281 12.10 5.58 8.97
N ASP A 282 13.30 5.16 8.57
CA ASP A 282 13.85 5.42 7.23
C ASP A 282 13.46 4.38 6.18
N SER A 283 12.92 3.22 6.60
CA SER A 283 12.42 2.16 5.71
C SER A 283 10.89 2.19 5.49
N GLU A 284 10.22 3.23 5.90
CA GLU A 284 8.74 3.35 5.89
C GLU A 284 8.09 3.23 4.52
N LEU A 285 8.81 3.47 3.44
CA LEU A 285 8.30 3.26 2.09
C LEU A 285 8.53 1.85 1.56
N GLY A 286 9.41 1.05 2.20
CA GLY A 286 9.67 -0.32 1.84
C GLY A 286 9.67 -0.58 0.33
N PHE A 287 9.14 -1.71 -0.08
CA PHE A 287 8.98 -2.05 -1.50
C PHE A 287 8.04 -1.11 -2.26
N ALA A 288 6.94 -0.68 -1.65
CA ALA A 288 6.00 0.21 -2.33
C ALA A 288 6.68 1.52 -2.76
N GLY A 289 7.52 2.09 -1.91
CA GLY A 289 8.31 3.27 -2.25
C GLY A 289 9.32 3.01 -3.37
N LEU A 290 9.97 1.84 -3.36
CA LEU A 290 10.90 1.44 -4.42
C LEU A 290 10.20 1.24 -5.76
N ALA A 291 9.02 0.62 -5.77
CA ALA A 291 8.21 0.45 -6.97
C ALA A 291 7.77 1.80 -7.56
N LEU A 292 7.36 2.75 -6.70
CA LEU A 292 7.02 4.11 -7.12
C LEU A 292 8.24 4.87 -7.64
N GLN A 293 9.42 4.69 -7.03
CA GLN A 293 10.68 5.24 -7.53
C GLN A 293 11.06 4.65 -8.90
N ALA A 294 10.77 3.36 -9.13
CA ALA A 294 10.91 2.69 -10.42
C ALA A 294 9.89 3.19 -11.47
N GLY A 295 9.00 4.10 -11.10
CA GLY A 295 8.02 4.71 -11.98
C GLY A 295 6.68 4.00 -12.03
N ALA A 296 6.40 3.02 -11.17
CA ALA A 296 5.07 2.43 -11.07
C ALA A 296 4.02 3.44 -10.59
N ARG A 297 2.80 3.33 -11.09
CA ARG A 297 1.66 4.18 -10.64
C ARG A 297 1.11 3.72 -9.30
N SER A 298 1.18 2.42 -9.03
CA SER A 298 0.75 1.82 -7.78
C SER A 298 1.57 0.57 -7.46
N ALA A 299 1.66 0.25 -6.19
CA ALA A 299 2.34 -0.92 -5.69
C ALA A 299 1.54 -1.59 -4.58
N ILE A 300 1.63 -2.91 -4.50
CA ILE A 300 1.11 -3.71 -3.39
C ILE A 300 2.25 -4.53 -2.81
N GLY A 301 2.42 -4.46 -1.51
CA GLY A 301 3.37 -5.26 -0.75
C GLY A 301 2.81 -5.60 0.62
N THR A 302 3.43 -6.52 1.33
CA THR A 302 3.03 -6.93 2.67
C THR A 302 3.72 -6.11 3.75
N LEU A 303 3.02 -5.77 4.82
CA LEU A 303 3.55 -5.01 5.96
C LEU A 303 4.33 -5.88 6.96
N TRP A 304 4.07 -7.18 7.00
CA TRP A 304 4.70 -8.17 7.88
C TRP A 304 4.74 -9.55 7.20
N TYR A 305 5.34 -10.51 7.90
CA TYR A 305 5.30 -11.91 7.46
C TYR A 305 3.85 -12.41 7.42
N VAL A 306 3.39 -12.82 6.25
CA VAL A 306 2.05 -13.35 6.03
C VAL A 306 2.12 -14.85 5.69
N ASP A 307 1.06 -15.56 5.99
CA ASP A 307 0.91 -16.95 5.62
C ASP A 307 0.79 -17.12 4.09
N ASP A 308 1.57 -18.03 3.50
CA ASP A 308 1.63 -18.24 2.05
C ASP A 308 0.26 -18.63 1.47
N VAL A 309 -0.55 -19.41 2.22
CA VAL A 309 -1.88 -19.86 1.75
C VAL A 309 -2.82 -18.65 1.62
N VAL A 310 -2.84 -17.81 2.66
CA VAL A 310 -3.70 -16.61 2.69
C VAL A 310 -3.25 -15.61 1.63
N THR A 311 -1.95 -15.41 1.47
CA THR A 311 -1.38 -14.49 0.50
C THR A 311 -1.68 -14.92 -0.93
N SER A 312 -1.47 -16.20 -1.23
CA SER A 312 -1.80 -16.76 -2.55
C SER A 312 -3.30 -16.63 -2.87
N ALA A 313 -4.17 -16.97 -1.92
CA ALA A 313 -5.62 -16.81 -2.10
C ALA A 313 -6.01 -15.35 -2.32
N PHE A 314 -5.40 -14.42 -1.58
CA PHE A 314 -5.65 -12.98 -1.72
C PHE A 314 -5.29 -12.49 -3.13
N PHE A 315 -4.08 -12.77 -3.63
CA PHE A 315 -3.67 -12.26 -4.94
C PHE A 315 -4.45 -12.86 -6.10
N VAL A 316 -4.79 -14.15 -6.04
CA VAL A 316 -5.67 -14.78 -7.04
C VAL A 316 -7.03 -14.08 -7.07
N GLN A 317 -7.63 -13.84 -5.91
CA GLN A 317 -8.90 -13.12 -5.82
C GLN A 317 -8.78 -11.66 -6.26
N PHE A 318 -7.71 -10.97 -5.87
CA PHE A 318 -7.43 -9.60 -6.26
C PHE A 318 -7.41 -9.42 -7.78
N TYR A 319 -6.63 -10.25 -8.50
CA TYR A 319 -6.58 -10.16 -9.95
C TYR A 319 -7.91 -10.49 -10.61
N ARG A 320 -8.64 -11.49 -10.10
CA ARG A 320 -9.97 -11.81 -10.59
C ARG A 320 -10.93 -10.62 -10.49
N LEU A 321 -10.94 -9.93 -9.37
CA LEU A 321 -11.78 -8.75 -9.14
C LEU A 321 -11.32 -7.55 -10.00
N LEU A 322 -10.02 -7.36 -10.12
CA LEU A 322 -9.44 -6.32 -10.97
C LEU A 322 -9.83 -6.49 -12.44
N ASP A 323 -9.84 -7.75 -12.96
CA ASP A 323 -10.24 -8.06 -14.33
C ASP A 323 -11.75 -7.95 -14.54
N GLN A 324 -12.55 -8.05 -13.47
CA GLN A 324 -13.99 -7.72 -13.47
C GLN A 324 -14.26 -6.20 -13.46
N GLY A 325 -13.23 -5.37 -13.37
CA GLY A 325 -13.33 -3.93 -13.46
C GLY A 325 -13.39 -3.19 -12.12
N LEU A 326 -13.15 -3.87 -10.98
CA LEU A 326 -13.02 -3.19 -9.71
C LEU A 326 -11.73 -2.35 -9.69
N SER A 327 -11.69 -1.34 -8.86
CA SER A 327 -10.47 -0.56 -8.64
C SER A 327 -9.46 -1.38 -7.83
N LYS A 328 -8.19 -0.97 -7.86
CA LYS A 328 -7.12 -1.62 -7.07
C LYS A 328 -7.32 -1.49 -5.56
N ALA A 329 -8.12 -0.54 -5.12
CA ALA A 329 -8.43 -0.31 -3.71
C ALA A 329 -9.62 -1.14 -3.22
N GLN A 330 -10.59 -1.43 -4.09
CA GLN A 330 -11.70 -2.35 -3.84
C GLN A 330 -11.25 -3.81 -3.85
#